data_71721774f439f2cb2d85d5b6d97a1159
#
_entry.id   71721774f439f2cb2d85d5b6d97a1159
#
_cell.length_a   1.000
_cell.length_b   1.000
_cell.length_c   1.000
_cell.angle_alpha   90.00
_cell.angle_beta   90.00
_cell.angle_gamma   90.00
#
_symmetry.space_group_name_H-M   'P 1'
#
loop_
_entity.id
_entity.type
_entity.pdbx_description
1 polymer ?
#
loop_
_entity_poly.entity_id
_entity_poly.type
_entity_poly.pdbx_seq_one_letter_code
_entity_poly.pdbx_strand_id
1 'polypeptide(L)'
;YKRQAVFWLTFNVIGAALSNLLDMGISALTNLVDGALTSWNVNSVIHSLVIDGIFNGVGSVLSFLPVIVTLFFFLSILEDSGYMARVAFVMDKLLRRIGLSGKSVVPMLIGFGCTVPAVMAARTLPSERDRTMTILLTPFMSCSAKIPIYAFFSAAFFPKYAALVMIGLYVLGILFGILSALVLKSAFRGRPVPFVMELPNYRLPSVKSVALLLWDKAKDFIERAFTVIFLATIVILSLIHI
;
A
#
# COMPACT_ATOMS: atom_id res chain seq x y z
N TYR A 1 -13.29 11.15 -18.81
CA TYR A 1 -12.64 10.20 -19.72
C TYR A 1 -11.13 10.48 -19.90
N LYS A 2 -10.69 11.71 -20.24
CA LYS A 2 -9.27 12.04 -20.48
C LYS A 2 -8.38 11.81 -19.24
N ARG A 3 -8.83 12.17 -18.03
CA ARG A 3 -8.09 11.95 -16.78
C ARG A 3 -7.95 10.47 -16.44
N GLN A 4 -8.99 9.69 -16.66
CA GLN A 4 -9.00 8.25 -16.40
C GLN A 4 -8.09 7.50 -17.40
N ALA A 5 -8.06 7.95 -18.66
CA ALA A 5 -7.16 7.43 -19.68
C ALA A 5 -5.68 7.72 -19.35
N VAL A 6 -5.36 8.94 -18.90
CA VAL A 6 -3.99 9.30 -18.47
C VAL A 6 -3.56 8.45 -17.27
N PHE A 7 -4.42 8.29 -16.27
CA PHE A 7 -4.13 7.46 -15.11
C PHE A 7 -3.88 5.99 -15.50
N TRP A 8 -4.76 5.43 -16.32
CA TRP A 8 -4.63 4.06 -16.82
C TRP A 8 -3.34 3.86 -17.64
N LEU A 9 -3.03 4.80 -18.52
CA LEU A 9 -1.85 4.76 -19.39
C LEU A 9 -0.57 4.88 -18.57
N THR A 10 -0.54 5.79 -17.59
CA THR A 10 0.65 5.95 -16.73
C THR A 10 0.87 4.72 -15.87
N PHE A 11 -0.19 4.14 -15.29
CA PHE A 11 -0.08 2.97 -14.44
C PHE A 11 0.32 1.71 -15.22
N ASN A 12 -0.29 1.48 -16.39
CA ASN A 12 0.00 0.30 -17.21
C ASN A 12 1.26 0.43 -18.06
N VAL A 13 1.60 1.63 -18.53
CA VAL A 13 2.77 1.78 -19.40
C VAL A 13 4.02 2.08 -18.58
N ILE A 14 4.00 3.11 -17.74
CA ILE A 14 5.19 3.51 -16.98
C ILE A 14 5.44 2.55 -15.80
N GLY A 15 4.39 2.21 -15.04
CA GLY A 15 4.50 1.27 -13.93
C GLY A 15 4.95 -0.12 -14.38
N ALA A 16 4.34 -0.66 -15.43
CA ALA A 16 4.70 -1.96 -15.98
C ALA A 16 6.08 -1.98 -16.65
N ALA A 17 6.43 -0.92 -17.40
CA ALA A 17 7.75 -0.83 -18.01
C ALA A 17 8.88 -0.75 -16.96
N LEU A 18 8.66 0.03 -15.90
CA LEU A 18 9.62 0.16 -14.80
C LEU A 18 9.73 -1.13 -13.97
N SER A 19 8.61 -1.82 -13.75
CA SER A 19 8.58 -3.13 -13.09
C SER A 19 9.33 -4.18 -13.90
N ASN A 20 9.06 -4.29 -15.20
CA ASN A 20 9.76 -5.22 -16.08
C ASN A 20 11.28 -4.96 -16.15
N LEU A 21 11.68 -3.70 -16.12
CA LEU A 21 13.10 -3.32 -16.15
C LEU A 21 13.81 -3.68 -14.84
N LEU A 22 13.14 -3.51 -13.71
CA LEU A 22 13.63 -3.96 -12.40
C LEU A 22 13.68 -5.49 -12.30
N ASP A 23 12.66 -6.18 -12.76
CA ASP A 23 12.61 -7.65 -12.76
C ASP A 23 13.72 -8.24 -13.63
N MET A 24 14.00 -7.62 -14.77
CA MET A 24 15.13 -7.99 -15.65
C MET A 24 16.47 -7.75 -14.95
N GLY A 25 16.63 -6.64 -14.24
CA GLY A 25 17.82 -6.34 -13.45
C GLY A 25 18.03 -7.32 -12.30
N ILE A 26 16.97 -7.63 -11.56
CA ILE A 26 17.00 -8.59 -10.44
C ILE A 26 17.33 -9.99 -10.95
N SER A 27 16.68 -10.45 -12.02
CA SER A 27 16.95 -11.76 -12.60
C SER A 27 18.37 -11.88 -13.17
N ALA A 28 18.92 -10.82 -13.77
CA ALA A 28 20.32 -10.79 -14.21
C ALA A 28 21.29 -10.91 -13.03
N LEU A 29 21.04 -10.17 -11.95
CA LEU A 29 21.83 -10.26 -10.71
C LEU A 29 21.72 -11.67 -10.08
N THR A 30 20.53 -12.23 -10.01
CA THR A 30 20.30 -13.58 -9.49
C THR A 30 21.06 -14.61 -10.27
N ASN A 31 21.03 -14.56 -11.61
CA ASN A 31 21.77 -15.48 -12.48
C ASN A 31 23.29 -15.34 -12.34
N LEU A 32 23.81 -14.11 -12.15
CA LEU A 32 25.24 -13.89 -11.90
C LEU A 32 25.68 -14.52 -10.57
N VAL A 33 24.90 -14.33 -9.51
CA VAL A 33 25.22 -14.88 -8.19
C VAL A 33 25.05 -16.40 -8.18
N ASP A 34 24.01 -16.93 -8.84
CA ASP A 34 23.80 -18.36 -9.03
C ASP A 34 25.00 -19.03 -9.74
N GLY A 35 25.46 -18.43 -10.81
CA GLY A 35 26.68 -18.88 -11.51
C GLY A 35 27.94 -18.83 -10.65
N ALA A 36 28.12 -17.80 -9.84
CA ALA A 36 29.24 -17.66 -8.91
C ALA A 36 29.19 -18.72 -7.80
N LEU A 37 28.01 -18.92 -7.17
CA LEU A 37 27.82 -19.92 -6.12
C LEU A 37 28.01 -21.36 -6.64
N THR A 38 27.57 -21.63 -7.86
CA THR A 38 27.76 -22.94 -8.52
C THR A 38 29.23 -23.18 -8.81
N SER A 39 29.99 -22.18 -9.26
CA SER A 39 31.43 -22.30 -9.53
C SER A 39 32.25 -22.56 -8.26
N TRP A 40 31.79 -22.07 -7.10
CA TRP A 40 32.46 -22.28 -5.80
C TRP A 40 32.04 -23.56 -5.09
N ASN A 41 31.20 -24.38 -5.72
CA ASN A 41 30.75 -25.69 -5.19
C ASN A 41 30.18 -25.60 -3.76
N VAL A 42 29.41 -24.52 -3.49
CA VAL A 42 28.84 -24.24 -2.18
C VAL A 42 27.78 -25.30 -1.84
N ASN A 43 27.64 -25.63 -0.56
CA ASN A 43 26.66 -26.59 -0.07
C ASN A 43 25.24 -26.21 -0.55
N SER A 44 24.50 -27.21 -1.02
CA SER A 44 23.13 -27.05 -1.61
C SER A 44 22.19 -26.28 -0.70
N VAL A 45 22.30 -26.43 0.62
CA VAL A 45 21.45 -25.71 1.60
C VAL A 45 21.77 -24.21 1.61
N ILE A 46 23.07 -23.84 1.55
CA ILE A 46 23.48 -22.42 1.53
C ILE A 46 23.10 -21.81 0.18
N HIS A 47 23.22 -22.55 -0.90
CA HIS A 47 22.83 -22.12 -2.25
C HIS A 47 21.33 -21.78 -2.31
N SER A 48 20.44 -22.68 -1.86
CA SER A 48 19.00 -22.43 -1.85
C SER A 48 18.63 -21.30 -0.87
N LEU A 49 19.30 -21.19 0.28
CA LEU A 49 19.06 -20.10 1.24
C LEU A 49 19.36 -18.73 0.61
N VAL A 50 20.44 -18.60 -0.13
CA VAL A 50 20.85 -17.35 -0.75
C VAL A 50 19.95 -17.02 -1.96
N ILE A 51 19.77 -17.97 -2.88
CA ILE A 51 19.00 -17.73 -4.10
C ILE A 51 17.49 -17.61 -3.80
N ASP A 52 16.91 -18.59 -3.13
CA ASP A 52 15.47 -18.62 -2.89
C ASP A 52 15.06 -17.69 -1.74
N GLY A 53 15.88 -17.61 -0.70
CA GLY A 53 15.59 -16.77 0.45
C GLY A 53 15.86 -15.29 0.19
N ILE A 54 17.10 -14.96 -0.16
CA ILE A 54 17.51 -13.54 -0.26
C ILE A 54 17.09 -12.97 -1.61
N PHE A 55 17.53 -13.57 -2.73
CA PHE A 55 17.30 -12.97 -4.04
C PHE A 55 15.83 -13.05 -4.48
N ASN A 56 15.17 -14.18 -4.35
CA ASN A 56 13.75 -14.29 -4.71
C ASN A 56 12.86 -13.56 -3.71
N GLY A 57 13.16 -13.62 -2.40
CA GLY A 57 12.38 -12.92 -1.37
C GLY A 57 12.51 -11.41 -1.48
N VAL A 58 13.72 -10.87 -1.53
CA VAL A 58 13.95 -9.42 -1.69
C VAL A 58 13.54 -8.94 -3.08
N GLY A 59 13.80 -9.74 -4.12
CA GLY A 59 13.43 -9.43 -5.48
C GLY A 59 11.92 -9.26 -5.65
N SER A 60 11.12 -10.17 -5.10
CA SER A 60 9.65 -10.06 -5.16
C SER A 60 9.11 -8.78 -4.50
N VAL A 61 9.76 -8.32 -3.43
CA VAL A 61 9.37 -7.06 -2.76
C VAL A 61 9.80 -5.84 -3.56
N LEU A 62 10.98 -5.87 -4.16
CA LEU A 62 11.46 -4.78 -5.01
C LEU A 62 10.62 -4.62 -6.28
N SER A 63 10.03 -5.71 -6.79
CA SER A 63 9.09 -5.67 -7.92
C SER A 63 7.83 -4.83 -7.64
N PHE A 64 7.44 -4.66 -6.37
CA PHE A 64 6.34 -3.76 -5.99
C PHE A 64 6.76 -2.29 -5.88
N LEU A 65 8.05 -1.98 -5.84
CA LEU A 65 8.56 -0.61 -5.68
C LEU A 65 8.02 0.35 -6.75
N PRO A 66 8.02 0.01 -8.06
CA PRO A 66 7.51 0.91 -9.09
C PRO A 66 6.02 1.22 -8.92
N VAL A 67 5.24 0.23 -8.53
CA VAL A 67 3.80 0.41 -8.27
C VAL A 67 3.59 1.37 -7.11
N ILE A 68 4.37 1.22 -6.04
CA ILE A 68 4.31 2.08 -4.86
C ILE A 68 4.74 3.51 -5.21
N VAL A 69 5.84 3.68 -5.94
CA VAL A 69 6.33 5.00 -6.38
C VAL A 69 5.28 5.70 -7.27
N THR A 70 4.70 4.97 -8.22
CA THR A 70 3.63 5.51 -9.07
C THR A 70 2.40 5.93 -8.26
N LEU A 71 2.01 5.12 -7.29
CA LEU A 71 0.90 5.44 -6.39
C LEU A 71 1.18 6.71 -5.58
N PHE A 72 2.37 6.83 -5.00
CA PHE A 72 2.77 8.04 -4.25
C PHE A 72 2.86 9.27 -5.13
N PHE A 73 3.29 9.12 -6.38
CA PHE A 73 3.31 10.20 -7.35
C PHE A 73 1.91 10.80 -7.56
N PHE A 74 0.90 9.95 -7.78
CA PHE A 74 -0.48 10.43 -7.94
C PHE A 74 -1.04 11.00 -6.64
N LEU A 75 -0.77 10.38 -5.49
CA LEU A 75 -1.20 10.89 -4.20
C LEU A 75 -0.60 12.27 -3.91
N SER A 76 0.67 12.46 -4.19
CA SER A 76 1.35 13.76 -4.01
C SER A 76 0.72 14.85 -4.89
N ILE A 77 0.40 14.54 -6.15
CA ILE A 77 -0.29 15.48 -7.05
C ILE A 77 -1.68 15.83 -6.52
N LEU A 78 -2.44 14.85 -6.03
CA LEU A 78 -3.77 15.06 -5.49
C LEU A 78 -3.75 15.86 -4.18
N GLU A 79 -2.74 15.65 -3.35
CA GLU A 79 -2.54 16.36 -2.09
C GLU A 79 -2.12 17.81 -2.35
N ASP A 80 -1.09 18.05 -3.14
CA ASP A 80 -0.58 19.39 -3.47
C ASP A 80 -1.60 20.24 -4.22
N SER A 81 -2.44 19.62 -5.07
CA SER A 81 -3.48 20.35 -5.80
C SER A 81 -4.62 20.86 -4.92
N GLY A 82 -4.69 20.46 -3.64
CA GLY A 82 -5.78 20.79 -2.72
C GLY A 82 -7.09 20.03 -3.00
N TYR A 83 -7.05 19.02 -3.86
CA TYR A 83 -8.21 18.19 -4.17
C TYR A 83 -8.66 17.37 -2.96
N MET A 84 -7.72 16.83 -2.19
CA MET A 84 -7.99 16.01 -0.99
C MET A 84 -8.76 16.79 0.09
N ALA A 85 -8.48 18.07 0.26
CA ALA A 85 -9.21 18.92 1.20
C ALA A 85 -10.71 19.06 0.85
N ARG A 86 -11.02 19.13 -0.46
CA ARG A 86 -12.40 19.22 -0.94
C ARG A 86 -13.15 17.90 -0.79
N VAL A 87 -12.49 16.79 -1.07
CA VAL A 87 -13.06 15.45 -0.84
C VAL A 87 -13.35 15.26 0.65
N ALA A 88 -12.42 15.66 1.51
CA ALA A 88 -12.59 15.60 2.96
C ALA A 88 -13.81 16.43 3.42
N PHE A 89 -14.01 17.60 2.85
CA PHE A 89 -15.15 18.45 3.16
C PHE A 89 -16.49 17.83 2.77
N VAL A 90 -16.59 17.27 1.56
CA VAL A 90 -17.81 16.62 1.08
C VAL A 90 -18.14 15.37 1.91
N MET A 91 -17.11 14.61 2.27
CA MET A 91 -17.26 13.35 3.00
C MET A 91 -17.45 13.53 4.52
N ASP A 92 -17.20 14.72 5.07
CA ASP A 92 -17.30 15.01 6.51
C ASP A 92 -18.69 14.64 7.07
N LYS A 93 -19.76 14.99 6.36
CA LYS A 93 -21.13 14.67 6.75
C LYS A 93 -21.40 13.16 6.89
N LEU A 94 -20.80 12.36 5.99
CA LEU A 94 -20.95 10.91 6.01
C LEU A 94 -20.13 10.27 7.12
N LEU A 95 -18.87 10.68 7.28
CA LEU A 95 -17.94 10.14 8.26
C LEU A 95 -18.35 10.45 9.70
N ARG A 96 -18.95 11.61 9.95
CA ARG A 96 -19.51 11.93 11.27
C ARG A 96 -20.58 10.95 11.71
N ARG A 97 -21.33 10.35 10.80
CA ARG A 97 -22.31 9.31 11.15
C ARG A 97 -21.67 8.07 11.75
N ILE A 98 -20.50 7.69 11.27
CA ILE A 98 -19.73 6.56 11.79
C ILE A 98 -18.75 6.96 12.91
N GLY A 99 -18.74 8.24 13.32
CA GLY A 99 -17.96 8.73 14.45
C GLY A 99 -16.56 9.23 14.12
N LEU A 100 -16.24 9.46 12.85
CA LEU A 100 -14.95 9.99 12.38
C LEU A 100 -15.08 11.45 11.92
N SER A 101 -13.99 12.19 11.96
CA SER A 101 -13.91 13.53 11.36
C SER A 101 -13.65 13.46 9.85
N GLY A 102 -14.03 14.51 9.11
CA GLY A 102 -13.78 14.61 7.67
C GLY A 102 -12.31 14.46 7.27
N LYS A 103 -11.38 14.88 8.14
CA LYS A 103 -9.93 14.70 7.89
C LYS A 103 -9.49 13.24 7.80
N SER A 104 -10.22 12.32 8.43
CA SER A 104 -9.94 10.90 8.39
C SER A 104 -10.18 10.26 7.01
N VAL A 105 -10.91 10.97 6.12
CA VAL A 105 -11.12 10.51 4.72
C VAL A 105 -9.80 10.34 3.98
N VAL A 106 -8.87 11.27 4.17
CA VAL A 106 -7.61 11.27 3.42
C VAL A 106 -6.80 9.99 3.70
N PRO A 107 -6.48 9.65 4.96
CA PRO A 107 -5.85 8.37 5.26
C PRO A 107 -6.66 7.14 4.78
N MET A 108 -7.98 7.19 4.89
CA MET A 108 -8.82 6.06 4.45
C MET A 108 -8.77 5.86 2.93
N LEU A 109 -8.83 6.94 2.14
CA LEU A 109 -8.66 6.86 0.68
C LEU A 109 -7.28 6.33 0.28
N ILE A 110 -6.23 6.79 0.95
CA ILE A 110 -4.87 6.27 0.77
C ILE A 110 -4.83 4.76 1.11
N GLY A 111 -5.61 4.31 2.11
CA GLY A 111 -5.70 2.92 2.54
C GLY A 111 -6.20 1.96 1.46
N PHE A 112 -7.02 2.39 0.52
CA PHE A 112 -7.39 1.60 -0.64
C PHE A 112 -6.22 1.36 -1.61
N GLY A 113 -5.25 2.28 -1.65
CA GLY A 113 -4.02 2.09 -2.40
C GLY A 113 -3.00 1.26 -1.62
N CYS A 114 -2.63 1.71 -0.43
CA CYS A 114 -1.67 1.05 0.45
C CYS A 114 -1.91 1.41 1.92
N THR A 115 -1.93 0.39 2.79
CA THR A 115 -2.17 0.54 4.23
C THR A 115 -1.05 1.30 4.94
N VAL A 116 0.21 1.11 4.53
CA VAL A 116 1.37 1.72 5.21
C VAL A 116 1.34 3.26 5.16
N PRO A 117 1.25 3.90 3.97
CA PRO A 117 1.14 5.35 3.89
C PRO A 117 -0.15 5.89 4.53
N ALA A 118 -1.23 5.12 4.50
CA ALA A 118 -2.47 5.49 5.16
C ALA A 118 -2.31 5.62 6.67
N VAL A 119 -1.65 4.67 7.31
CA VAL A 119 -1.33 4.72 8.75
C VAL A 119 -0.39 5.88 9.06
N MET A 120 0.61 6.13 8.19
CA MET A 120 1.51 7.29 8.37
C MET A 120 0.75 8.61 8.24
N ALA A 121 -0.13 8.74 7.25
CA ALA A 121 -0.99 9.91 7.08
C ALA A 121 -1.98 10.10 8.25
N ALA A 122 -2.49 9.01 8.82
CA ALA A 122 -3.38 9.08 9.98
C ALA A 122 -2.71 9.71 11.22
N ARG A 123 -1.38 9.62 11.33
CA ARG A 123 -0.62 10.24 12.43
C ARG A 123 -0.68 11.77 12.44
N THR A 124 -0.97 12.39 11.31
CA THR A 124 -1.12 13.85 11.19
C THR A 124 -2.48 14.36 11.68
N LEU A 125 -3.40 13.48 12.04
CA LEU A 125 -4.71 13.86 12.56
C LEU A 125 -4.57 14.52 13.95
N PRO A 126 -5.22 15.68 14.18
CA PRO A 126 -5.08 16.46 15.42
C PRO A 126 -5.73 15.78 16.63
N SER A 127 -6.76 14.96 16.41
CA SER A 127 -7.47 14.24 17.47
C SER A 127 -6.86 12.87 17.68
N GLU A 128 -6.44 12.57 18.91
CA GLU A 128 -5.90 11.26 19.28
C GLU A 128 -6.93 10.14 19.06
N ARG A 129 -8.18 10.41 19.38
CA ARG A 129 -9.30 9.51 19.14
C ARG A 129 -9.47 9.20 17.64
N ASP A 130 -9.56 10.24 16.81
CA ASP A 130 -9.75 10.07 15.36
C ASP A 130 -8.53 9.39 14.73
N ARG A 131 -7.32 9.69 15.20
CA ARG A 131 -6.08 9.05 14.80
C ARG A 131 -6.12 7.55 15.08
N THR A 132 -6.42 7.17 16.32
CA THR A 132 -6.47 5.75 16.74
C THR A 132 -7.56 4.99 15.99
N MET A 133 -8.77 5.57 15.89
CA MET A 133 -9.87 4.97 15.13
C MET A 133 -9.51 4.78 13.66
N THR A 134 -8.91 5.79 13.02
CA THR A 134 -8.52 5.71 11.61
C THR A 134 -7.46 4.64 11.39
N ILE A 135 -6.45 4.55 12.28
CA ILE A 135 -5.40 3.52 12.20
C ILE A 135 -6.01 2.11 12.34
N LEU A 136 -6.94 1.92 13.28
CA LEU A 136 -7.60 0.62 13.49
C LEU A 136 -8.51 0.22 12.32
N LEU A 137 -9.09 1.19 11.61
CA LEU A 137 -9.98 0.94 10.48
C LEU A 137 -9.24 0.74 9.16
N THR A 138 -8.04 1.30 9.03
CA THR A 138 -7.25 1.21 7.80
C THR A 138 -6.99 -0.24 7.32
N PRO A 139 -6.71 -1.25 8.19
CA PRO A 139 -6.52 -2.63 7.74
C PRO A 139 -7.75 -3.28 7.10
N PHE A 140 -8.97 -2.80 7.37
CA PHE A 140 -10.18 -3.31 6.73
C PHE A 140 -10.32 -2.85 5.28
N MET A 141 -9.61 -1.79 4.88
CA MET A 141 -9.56 -1.35 3.49
C MET A 141 -8.78 -2.35 2.65
N SER A 142 -9.40 -2.82 1.57
CA SER A 142 -8.74 -3.75 0.64
C SER A 142 -7.80 -2.96 -0.27
N CYS A 143 -6.50 -3.06 0.00
CA CYS A 143 -5.47 -2.43 -0.81
C CYS A 143 -5.07 -3.31 -2.01
N SER A 144 -4.37 -2.72 -2.97
CA SER A 144 -3.91 -3.41 -4.19
C SER A 144 -3.06 -4.65 -3.91
N ALA A 145 -2.30 -4.68 -2.81
CA ALA A 145 -1.51 -5.83 -2.41
C ALA A 145 -2.34 -7.04 -1.94
N LYS A 146 -3.59 -6.85 -1.53
CA LYS A 146 -4.50 -7.94 -1.17
C LYS A 146 -5.17 -8.59 -2.36
N ILE A 147 -5.26 -7.90 -3.50
CA ILE A 147 -5.95 -8.39 -4.70
C ILE A 147 -5.34 -9.71 -5.21
N PRO A 148 -4.01 -9.87 -5.35
CA PRO A 148 -3.42 -11.15 -5.74
C PRO A 148 -3.74 -12.30 -4.79
N ILE A 149 -3.79 -12.02 -3.48
CA ILE A 149 -4.16 -13.00 -2.46
C ILE A 149 -5.61 -13.43 -2.65
N TYR A 150 -6.53 -12.49 -2.84
CA TYR A 150 -7.94 -12.79 -3.11
C TYR A 150 -8.11 -13.58 -4.41
N ALA A 151 -7.35 -13.22 -5.45
CA ALA A 151 -7.36 -13.92 -6.73
C ALA A 151 -6.90 -15.38 -6.58
N PHE A 152 -5.80 -15.61 -5.86
CA PHE A 152 -5.28 -16.94 -5.60
C PHE A 152 -6.30 -17.83 -4.86
N PHE A 153 -6.84 -17.33 -3.74
CA PHE A 153 -7.82 -18.08 -2.96
C PHE A 153 -9.12 -18.32 -3.73
N SER A 154 -9.63 -17.31 -4.45
CA SER A 154 -10.86 -17.47 -5.22
C SER A 154 -10.70 -18.40 -6.40
N ALA A 155 -9.54 -18.41 -7.05
CA ALA A 155 -9.26 -19.38 -8.13
C ALA A 155 -9.10 -20.81 -7.60
N ALA A 156 -8.48 -20.98 -6.42
CA ALA A 156 -8.27 -22.29 -5.82
C ALA A 156 -9.58 -22.94 -5.33
N PHE A 157 -10.45 -22.17 -4.66
CA PHE A 157 -11.66 -22.72 -4.05
C PHE A 157 -12.91 -22.58 -4.92
N PHE A 158 -13.00 -21.55 -5.76
CA PHE A 158 -14.20 -21.23 -6.57
C PHE A 158 -13.86 -20.87 -8.01
N PRO A 159 -13.28 -21.79 -8.82
CA PRO A 159 -12.80 -21.46 -10.17
C PRO A 159 -13.89 -20.92 -11.10
N LYS A 160 -15.15 -21.36 -10.95
CA LYS A 160 -16.28 -20.87 -11.77
C LYS A 160 -16.76 -19.47 -11.40
N TYR A 161 -16.59 -19.06 -10.13
CA TYR A 161 -17.13 -17.81 -9.59
C TYR A 161 -16.03 -16.91 -9.00
N ALA A 162 -14.78 -17.10 -9.40
CA ALA A 162 -13.64 -16.40 -8.83
C ALA A 162 -13.80 -14.87 -8.79
N ALA A 163 -14.28 -14.27 -9.89
CA ALA A 163 -14.52 -12.83 -9.97
C ALA A 163 -15.60 -12.36 -8.98
N LEU A 164 -16.68 -13.13 -8.83
CA LEU A 164 -17.80 -12.79 -7.94
C LEU A 164 -17.38 -12.91 -6.47
N VAL A 165 -16.58 -13.93 -6.15
CA VAL A 165 -15.99 -14.11 -4.81
C VAL A 165 -15.03 -13.00 -4.47
N MET A 166 -14.18 -12.56 -5.41
CA MET A 166 -13.28 -11.40 -5.21
C MET A 166 -14.05 -10.12 -4.87
N ILE A 167 -15.10 -9.83 -5.64
CA ILE A 167 -15.96 -8.67 -5.39
C ILE A 167 -16.64 -8.80 -4.02
N GLY A 168 -17.15 -10.00 -3.71
CA GLY A 168 -17.76 -10.31 -2.43
C GLY A 168 -16.82 -10.06 -1.24
N LEU A 169 -15.57 -10.54 -1.32
CA LEU A 169 -14.54 -10.31 -0.29
C LEU A 169 -14.21 -8.83 -0.12
N TYR A 170 -14.17 -8.08 -1.23
CA TYR A 170 -13.93 -6.65 -1.20
C TYR A 170 -15.05 -5.89 -0.49
N VAL A 171 -16.30 -6.18 -0.85
CA VAL A 171 -17.50 -5.61 -0.21
C VAL A 171 -17.59 -6.01 1.26
N LEU A 172 -17.30 -7.28 1.57
CA LEU A 172 -17.26 -7.79 2.94
C LEU A 172 -16.25 -7.03 3.80
N GLY A 173 -15.06 -6.75 3.27
CA GLY A 173 -14.05 -5.93 3.96
C GLY A 173 -14.57 -4.54 4.31
N ILE A 174 -15.26 -3.87 3.38
CA ILE A 174 -15.87 -2.55 3.62
C ILE A 174 -16.96 -2.65 4.69
N LEU A 175 -17.83 -3.67 4.62
CA LEU A 175 -18.89 -3.87 5.61
C LEU A 175 -18.33 -4.10 7.02
N PHE A 176 -17.30 -4.94 7.15
CA PHE A 176 -16.61 -5.14 8.43
C PHE A 176 -15.92 -3.86 8.91
N GLY A 177 -15.37 -3.06 8.01
CA GLY A 177 -14.81 -1.75 8.34
C GLY A 177 -15.86 -0.80 8.94
N ILE A 178 -17.04 -0.72 8.32
CA ILE A 178 -18.15 0.10 8.82
C ILE A 178 -18.67 -0.44 10.19
N LEU A 179 -18.85 -1.75 10.30
CA LEU A 179 -19.28 -2.38 11.54
C LEU A 179 -18.28 -2.11 12.68
N SER A 180 -17.00 -2.29 12.42
CA SER A 180 -15.92 -2.00 13.36
C SER A 180 -15.90 -0.52 13.75
N ALA A 181 -16.13 0.41 12.81
CA ALA A 181 -16.24 1.83 13.09
C ALA A 181 -17.39 2.15 14.05
N LEU A 182 -18.56 1.51 13.88
CA LEU A 182 -19.71 1.69 14.76
C LEU A 182 -19.44 1.15 16.17
N VAL A 183 -18.80 -0.01 16.28
CA VAL A 183 -18.39 -0.59 17.57
C VAL A 183 -17.37 0.31 18.27
N LEU A 184 -16.32 0.75 17.54
CA LEU A 184 -15.30 1.65 18.07
C LEU A 184 -15.86 3.00 18.47
N LYS A 185 -16.85 3.52 17.75
CA LYS A 185 -17.56 4.76 18.13
C LYS A 185 -18.18 4.65 19.51
N SER A 186 -18.73 3.49 19.86
CA SER A 186 -19.28 3.23 21.19
C SER A 186 -18.21 3.08 22.27
N ALA A 187 -17.08 2.45 21.92
CA ALA A 187 -15.96 2.22 22.84
C ALA A 187 -15.17 3.51 23.12
N PHE A 188 -14.87 4.29 22.08
CA PHE A 188 -14.16 5.56 22.21
C PHE A 188 -15.15 6.71 22.43
N ARG A 189 -15.45 7.01 23.71
CA ARG A 189 -16.31 8.11 24.12
C ARG A 189 -15.65 9.47 23.73
N GLY A 190 -16.40 10.32 23.03
CA GLY A 190 -15.97 11.65 22.61
C GLY A 190 -16.68 12.08 21.33
N ARG A 191 -16.78 13.40 21.13
CA ARG A 191 -17.33 13.93 19.88
C ARG A 191 -16.21 14.12 18.87
N PRO A 192 -16.41 13.79 17.58
CA PRO A 192 -15.42 14.11 16.55
C PRO A 192 -15.17 15.62 16.54
N VAL A 193 -13.89 15.98 16.36
CA VAL A 193 -13.50 17.39 16.29
C VAL A 193 -14.22 18.06 15.11
N PRO A 194 -14.82 19.25 15.29
CA PRO A 194 -15.46 19.95 14.19
C PRO A 194 -14.45 20.19 13.07
N PHE A 195 -14.88 19.89 11.85
CA PHE A 195 -14.06 20.12 10.67
C PHE A 195 -14.08 21.61 10.33
N VAL A 196 -13.05 22.31 10.80
CA VAL A 196 -12.77 23.69 10.41
C VAL A 196 -11.52 23.64 9.54
N MET A 197 -11.66 23.83 8.25
CA MET A 197 -10.57 23.89 7.30
C MET A 197 -10.87 24.98 6.28
N GLU A 198 -9.94 25.91 6.14
CA GLU A 198 -9.93 26.79 4.98
C GLU A 198 -9.60 25.95 3.75
N LEU A 199 -10.43 26.04 2.71
CA LEU A 199 -10.19 25.33 1.47
C LEU A 199 -8.99 25.97 0.76
N PRO A 200 -7.89 25.23 0.60
CA PRO A 200 -6.72 25.77 -0.09
C PRO A 200 -7.06 26.09 -1.54
N ASN A 201 -6.47 27.15 -2.06
CA ASN A 201 -6.57 27.46 -3.49
C ASN A 201 -5.95 26.34 -4.33
N TYR A 202 -6.50 26.08 -5.51
CA TYR A 202 -5.88 25.16 -6.45
C TYR A 202 -4.49 25.67 -6.81
N ARG A 203 -3.49 24.84 -6.57
CA ARG A 203 -2.11 25.09 -6.97
C ARG A 203 -1.62 23.98 -7.89
N LEU A 204 -0.79 24.34 -8.85
CA LEU A 204 -0.04 23.35 -9.60
C LEU A 204 1.02 22.74 -8.68
N PRO A 205 1.14 21.41 -8.61
CA PRO A 205 2.12 20.76 -7.77
C PRO A 205 3.54 21.17 -8.17
N SER A 206 4.37 21.45 -7.18
CA SER A 206 5.77 21.76 -7.41
C SER A 206 6.54 20.48 -7.74
N VAL A 207 7.15 20.43 -8.93
CA VAL A 207 7.94 19.26 -9.38
C VAL A 207 9.01 18.90 -8.35
N LYS A 208 9.66 19.90 -7.75
CA LYS A 208 10.70 19.69 -6.74
C LYS A 208 10.15 19.04 -5.47
N SER A 209 8.99 19.51 -4.97
CA SER A 209 8.34 18.92 -3.78
C SER A 209 7.91 17.49 -4.02
N VAL A 210 7.30 17.22 -5.18
CA VAL A 210 6.88 15.87 -5.58
C VAL A 210 8.08 14.94 -5.67
N ALA A 211 9.17 15.36 -6.32
CA ALA A 211 10.38 14.54 -6.47
C ALA A 211 11.04 14.22 -5.12
N LEU A 212 11.14 15.20 -4.22
CA LEU A 212 11.69 14.98 -2.88
C LEU A 212 10.82 14.02 -2.06
N LEU A 213 9.51 14.20 -2.09
CA LEU A 213 8.56 13.33 -1.37
C LEU A 213 8.62 11.89 -1.91
N LEU A 214 8.73 11.71 -3.23
CA LEU A 214 8.90 10.38 -3.84
C LEU A 214 10.20 9.73 -3.38
N TRP A 215 11.29 10.49 -3.36
CA TRP A 215 12.58 9.98 -2.91
C TRP A 215 12.54 9.52 -1.45
N ASP A 216 11.99 10.34 -0.55
CA ASP A 216 11.87 10.01 0.86
C ASP A 216 11.00 8.76 1.07
N LYS A 217 9.86 8.67 0.36
CA LYS A 217 8.98 7.50 0.46
C LYS A 217 9.58 6.23 -0.12
N ALA A 218 10.30 6.32 -1.23
CA ALA A 218 11.01 5.19 -1.83
C ALA A 218 12.13 4.72 -0.89
N LYS A 219 12.90 5.64 -0.31
CA LYS A 219 13.95 5.34 0.64
C LYS A 219 13.40 4.65 1.90
N ASP A 220 12.36 5.22 2.52
CA ASP A 220 11.68 4.62 3.68
C ASP A 220 11.15 3.21 3.39
N PHE A 221 10.60 3.00 2.18
CA PHE A 221 10.13 1.68 1.77
C PHE A 221 11.26 0.68 1.66
N ILE A 222 12.36 1.04 0.99
CA ILE A 222 13.52 0.17 0.82
C ILE A 222 14.14 -0.20 2.18
N GLU A 223 14.34 0.78 3.08
CA GLU A 223 14.92 0.54 4.40
C GLU A 223 14.05 -0.42 5.23
N ARG A 224 12.72 -0.21 5.24
CA ARG A 224 11.78 -1.08 5.96
C ARG A 224 11.65 -2.46 5.32
N ALA A 225 11.58 -2.52 4.00
CA ALA A 225 11.51 -3.76 3.26
C ALA A 225 12.76 -4.61 3.52
N PHE A 226 13.95 -4.00 3.46
CA PHE A 226 15.20 -4.70 3.71
C PHE A 226 15.30 -5.22 5.15
N THR A 227 14.92 -4.40 6.13
CA THR A 227 15.08 -4.78 7.55
C THR A 227 14.03 -5.82 7.98
N VAL A 228 12.75 -5.57 7.70
CA VAL A 228 11.67 -6.42 8.24
C VAL A 228 11.50 -7.69 7.41
N ILE A 229 11.52 -7.58 6.08
CA ILE A 229 11.24 -8.72 5.20
C ILE A 229 12.44 -9.65 5.15
N PHE A 230 13.64 -9.12 5.09
CA PHE A 230 14.88 -9.92 5.15
C PHE A 230 14.96 -10.74 6.44
N LEU A 231 14.72 -10.13 7.60
CA LEU A 231 14.68 -10.84 8.88
C LEU A 231 13.56 -11.89 8.93
N ALA A 232 12.35 -11.54 8.48
CA ALA A 232 11.23 -12.47 8.44
C ALA A 232 11.52 -13.66 7.51
N THR A 233 12.11 -13.42 6.35
CA THR A 233 12.47 -14.48 5.39
C THR A 233 13.52 -15.43 5.99
N ILE A 234 14.54 -14.92 6.65
CA ILE A 234 15.55 -15.75 7.32
C ILE A 234 14.90 -16.61 8.40
N VAL A 235 14.03 -16.04 9.24
CA VAL A 235 13.35 -16.79 10.31
C VAL A 235 12.44 -17.87 9.72
N ILE A 236 11.66 -17.58 8.70
CA ILE A 236 10.75 -18.55 8.05
C ILE A 236 11.55 -19.67 7.40
N LEU A 237 12.61 -19.36 6.66
CA LEU A 237 13.45 -20.37 6.01
C LEU A 237 14.19 -21.21 7.04
N SER A 238 14.67 -20.62 8.15
CA SER A 238 15.26 -21.36 9.25
C SER A 238 14.27 -22.35 9.88
N LEU A 239 12.98 -21.97 10.00
CA LEU A 239 11.94 -22.86 10.51
C LEU A 239 11.53 -23.96 9.53
N ILE A 240 11.63 -23.74 8.23
CA ILE A 240 11.30 -24.75 7.20
C ILE A 240 12.43 -25.76 7.03
N HIS A 241 13.68 -25.38 7.29
CA HIS A 241 14.85 -26.26 7.17
C HIS A 241 15.21 -27.02 8.46
N ILE A 242 14.50 -26.75 9.59
CA ILE A 242 14.57 -27.57 10.81
C ILE A 242 13.48 -28.64 10.77
#